data_f7a26245f767653ced831c68e0bdb219
#
_entry.id   f7a26245f767653ced831c68e0bdb219
#
_cell.length_a   1.000
_cell.length_b   1.000
_cell.length_c   1.000
_cell.angle_alpha   90.00
_cell.angle_beta   90.00
_cell.angle_gamma   90.00
#
_symmetry.space_group_name_H-M   'P 1'
#
loop_
_entity.id
_entity.type
_entity.pdbx_description
1 polymer ?
#
loop_
_entity_poly.entity_id
_entity_poly.type
_entity_poly.pdbx_seq_one_letter_code
_entity_poly.pdbx_strand_id
1 'polypeptide(L)'
;MFPALGLFLSILVFMPLFSCTGTRPANLGIHDSRLAPCPSSPNCVSSDAADATHLVAALEPAVPAAQAWQAARSAVAAMPRTRIVGESDVYLHAECRSAVFGFVDDLELHLRTAQNLIGIRSAARLGYSDLGVNRRRVENLRASLINQGVLR
;
A
#
# COMPACT_ATOMS: atom_id res chain seq x y z
N MET A 1 20.07 65.69 -2.28
CA MET A 1 20.21 64.53 -3.19
C MET A 1 20.06 63.27 -2.33
N PHE A 2 18.79 62.75 -2.24
CA PHE A 2 18.47 61.59 -1.39
C PHE A 2 18.31 60.39 -2.31
N PRO A 3 18.95 59.22 -2.04
CA PRO A 3 18.70 58.02 -2.83
C PRO A 3 17.39 57.41 -2.37
N ALA A 4 16.50 57.11 -3.32
CA ALA A 4 15.29 56.37 -3.12
C ALA A 4 15.64 54.89 -2.83
N LEU A 5 15.29 54.41 -1.63
CA LEU A 5 15.42 53.02 -1.23
C LEU A 5 14.24 52.23 -1.78
N GLY A 6 14.48 51.50 -2.89
CA GLY A 6 13.47 50.63 -3.52
C GLY A 6 13.18 49.42 -2.65
N LEU A 7 11.97 49.36 -2.12
CA LEU A 7 11.46 48.25 -1.36
C LEU A 7 11.05 47.12 -2.31
N PHE A 8 11.90 46.09 -2.52
CA PHE A 8 11.53 44.87 -3.26
C PHE A 8 10.63 44.04 -2.37
N LEU A 9 9.31 44.09 -2.63
CA LEU A 9 8.31 43.24 -2.03
C LEU A 9 8.38 41.85 -2.70
N SER A 10 9.10 40.89 -2.10
CA SER A 10 9.10 39.50 -2.55
C SER A 10 7.74 38.87 -2.24
N ILE A 11 6.88 38.75 -3.25
CA ILE A 11 5.64 38.01 -3.17
C ILE A 11 6.00 36.50 -3.15
N LEU A 12 5.98 35.90 -1.95
CA LEU A 12 6.05 34.46 -1.79
C LEU A 12 4.73 33.85 -2.27
N VAL A 13 4.71 33.35 -3.51
CA VAL A 13 3.56 32.61 -4.04
C VAL A 13 3.47 31.29 -3.30
N PHE A 14 2.60 31.21 -2.30
CA PHE A 14 2.26 29.97 -1.61
C PHE A 14 1.39 29.13 -2.55
N MET A 15 2.01 28.27 -3.39
CA MET A 15 1.29 27.28 -4.17
C MET A 15 0.73 26.21 -3.22
N PRO A 16 -0.60 26.06 -3.09
CA PRO A 16 -1.16 24.95 -2.34
C PRO A 16 -0.75 23.66 -3.04
N LEU A 17 0.02 22.82 -2.35
CA LEU A 17 0.31 21.46 -2.80
C LEU A 17 -1.00 20.66 -2.70
N PHE A 18 -1.75 20.60 -3.79
CA PHE A 18 -2.90 19.71 -3.90
C PHE A 18 -2.39 18.27 -3.79
N SER A 19 -2.53 17.67 -2.62
CA SER A 19 -2.24 16.25 -2.42
C SER A 19 -3.35 15.45 -3.08
N CYS A 20 -3.04 14.76 -4.18
CA CYS A 20 -3.98 13.87 -4.89
C CYS A 20 -4.14 12.55 -4.11
N THR A 21 -4.77 12.60 -2.94
CA THR A 21 -4.88 11.43 -2.04
C THR A 21 -5.97 10.44 -2.46
N GLY A 22 -6.98 10.89 -3.22
CA GLY A 22 -8.18 10.11 -3.50
C GLY A 22 -9.02 9.84 -2.24
N THR A 23 -10.27 9.40 -2.44
CA THR A 23 -11.14 8.97 -1.34
C THR A 23 -10.81 7.53 -0.97
N ARG A 24 -10.74 7.24 0.34
CA ARG A 24 -10.58 5.86 0.82
C ARG A 24 -11.76 5.02 0.34
N PRO A 25 -11.52 3.86 -0.32
CA PRO A 25 -12.58 2.97 -0.74
C PRO A 25 -13.41 2.46 0.45
N ALA A 26 -14.74 2.41 0.29
CA ALA A 26 -15.62 1.93 1.35
C ALA A 26 -15.63 0.41 1.51
N ASN A 27 -15.12 -0.31 0.51
CA ASN A 27 -15.09 -1.78 0.47
C ASN A 27 -13.76 -2.39 0.94
N LEU A 28 -12.91 -1.64 1.63
CA LEU A 28 -11.71 -2.20 2.26
C LEU A 28 -12.09 -3.13 3.40
N GLY A 29 -11.23 -4.12 3.68
CA GLY A 29 -11.45 -5.08 4.75
C GLY A 29 -11.69 -6.50 4.28
N ILE A 30 -12.10 -7.35 5.23
CA ILE A 30 -12.37 -8.76 5.00
C ILE A 30 -13.87 -8.92 4.72
N HIS A 31 -14.19 -9.54 3.58
CA HIS A 31 -15.53 -9.89 3.14
C HIS A 31 -15.55 -11.39 2.79
N ASP A 32 -16.40 -12.19 3.42
CA ASP A 32 -16.48 -13.64 3.20
C ASP A 32 -15.12 -14.34 3.23
N SER A 33 -14.29 -14.01 4.22
CA SER A 33 -12.92 -14.52 4.40
C SER A 33 -11.94 -14.16 3.28
N ARG A 34 -12.22 -13.16 2.47
CA ARG A 34 -11.38 -12.63 1.37
C ARG A 34 -11.22 -11.12 1.47
N LEU A 35 -10.19 -10.62 0.85
CA LEU A 35 -10.03 -9.19 0.59
C LEU A 35 -10.94 -8.76 -0.58
N ALA A 36 -11.28 -7.48 -0.64
CA ALA A 36 -12.13 -6.95 -1.70
C ALA A 36 -11.58 -7.27 -3.10
N PRO A 37 -12.45 -7.52 -4.09
CA PRO A 37 -12.02 -7.74 -5.46
C PRO A 37 -11.30 -6.51 -6.03
N CYS A 38 -10.42 -6.73 -7.00
CA CYS A 38 -9.85 -5.64 -7.79
C CYS A 38 -10.92 -5.06 -8.74
N PRO A 39 -10.87 -3.76 -9.04
CA PRO A 39 -11.63 -3.19 -10.16
C PRO A 39 -11.12 -3.75 -11.50
N SER A 40 -11.80 -3.48 -12.60
CA SER A 40 -11.36 -3.91 -13.94
C SER A 40 -10.11 -3.18 -14.45
N SER A 41 -9.70 -2.09 -13.80
CA SER A 41 -8.49 -1.33 -14.13
C SER A 41 -7.23 -2.02 -13.61
N PRO A 42 -6.11 -2.01 -14.36
CA PRO A 42 -4.89 -2.76 -14.02
C PRO A 42 -4.05 -2.13 -12.88
N ASN A 43 -4.63 -1.25 -12.08
CA ASN A 43 -3.98 -0.55 -10.96
C ASN A 43 -4.17 -1.24 -9.60
N CYS A 44 -4.52 -2.52 -9.61
CA CYS A 44 -4.75 -3.34 -8.42
C CYS A 44 -4.18 -4.74 -8.62
N VAL A 45 -3.64 -5.33 -7.56
CA VAL A 45 -3.30 -6.75 -7.48
C VAL A 45 -3.83 -7.34 -6.19
N SER A 46 -4.22 -8.63 -6.22
CA SER A 46 -4.73 -9.34 -5.06
C SER A 46 -4.42 -10.82 -5.14
N SER A 47 -4.13 -11.45 -4.01
CA SER A 47 -4.04 -12.91 -3.91
C SER A 47 -5.41 -13.60 -4.01
N ASP A 48 -6.49 -12.83 -3.95
CA ASP A 48 -7.87 -13.32 -4.06
C ASP A 48 -8.47 -13.06 -5.45
N ALA A 49 -7.70 -12.48 -6.38
CA ALA A 49 -8.16 -12.24 -7.74
C ALA A 49 -8.36 -13.55 -8.51
N ALA A 50 -9.39 -13.59 -9.33
CA ALA A 50 -9.70 -14.74 -10.18
C ALA A 50 -9.01 -14.71 -11.54
N ASP A 51 -8.60 -13.52 -11.99
CA ASP A 51 -7.98 -13.30 -13.29
C ASP A 51 -6.46 -13.09 -13.18
N ALA A 52 -5.71 -13.50 -14.20
CA ALA A 52 -4.26 -13.46 -14.21
C ALA A 52 -3.66 -12.04 -14.18
N THR A 53 -4.40 -11.03 -14.63
CA THR A 53 -3.94 -9.63 -14.66
C THR A 53 -3.77 -9.08 -13.25
N HIS A 54 -4.72 -9.40 -12.36
CA HIS A 54 -4.74 -8.92 -10.98
C HIS A 54 -4.14 -9.93 -10.00
N LEU A 55 -3.98 -11.20 -10.40
CA LEU A 55 -3.51 -12.24 -9.50
C LEU A 55 -2.04 -12.05 -9.11
N VAL A 56 -1.78 -12.16 -7.81
CA VAL A 56 -0.47 -12.36 -7.19
C VAL A 56 -0.55 -13.54 -6.23
N ALA A 57 0.56 -14.23 -5.97
CA ALA A 57 0.56 -15.29 -4.98
C ALA A 57 0.27 -14.73 -3.57
N ALA A 58 -0.40 -15.49 -2.70
CA ALA A 58 -0.47 -15.19 -1.28
C ALA A 58 0.93 -15.30 -0.64
N LEU A 59 1.12 -14.74 0.54
CA LEU A 59 2.35 -14.91 1.30
C LEU A 59 2.25 -16.23 2.08
N GLU A 60 3.20 -17.13 1.87
CA GLU A 60 3.20 -18.46 2.48
C GLU A 60 4.23 -18.54 3.62
N PRO A 61 3.79 -18.57 4.90
CA PRO A 61 4.70 -18.64 6.03
C PRO A 61 5.56 -19.92 6.04
N ALA A 62 6.86 -19.74 6.29
CA ALA A 62 7.81 -20.80 6.63
C ALA A 62 7.98 -20.96 8.15
N VAL A 63 7.40 -20.04 8.92
CA VAL A 63 7.42 -20.00 10.40
C VAL A 63 6.00 -20.02 10.94
N PRO A 64 5.77 -20.18 12.26
CA PRO A 64 4.42 -20.11 12.83
C PRO A 64 3.66 -18.85 12.42
N ALA A 65 2.37 -18.99 12.13
CA ALA A 65 1.53 -17.93 11.57
C ALA A 65 1.58 -16.61 12.37
N ALA A 66 1.59 -16.68 13.70
CA ALA A 66 1.71 -15.50 14.55
C ALA A 66 3.05 -14.77 14.37
N GLN A 67 4.15 -15.52 14.23
CA GLN A 67 5.47 -14.95 13.97
C GLN A 67 5.53 -14.31 12.57
N ALA A 68 4.99 -15.00 11.55
CA ALA A 68 4.91 -14.47 10.19
C ALA A 68 4.07 -13.19 10.13
N TRP A 69 2.97 -13.15 10.86
CA TRP A 69 2.11 -11.96 10.95
C TRP A 69 2.84 -10.77 11.54
N GLN A 70 3.55 -10.94 12.65
CA GLN A 70 4.33 -9.86 13.27
C GLN A 70 5.47 -9.37 12.35
N ALA A 71 6.14 -10.30 11.66
CA ALA A 71 7.18 -9.95 10.70
C ALA A 71 6.61 -9.16 9.51
N ALA A 72 5.47 -9.60 8.94
CA ALA A 72 4.79 -8.90 7.85
C ALA A 72 4.35 -7.49 8.28
N ARG A 73 3.76 -7.35 9.48
CA ARG A 73 3.40 -6.04 10.07
C ARG A 73 4.62 -5.13 10.19
N SER A 74 5.72 -5.64 10.73
CA SER A 74 6.96 -4.87 10.89
C SER A 74 7.56 -4.47 9.55
N ALA A 75 7.54 -5.38 8.56
CA ALA A 75 8.02 -5.10 7.21
C ALA A 75 7.17 -4.00 6.53
N VAL A 76 5.84 -4.04 6.64
CA VAL A 76 4.96 -2.98 6.13
C VAL A 76 5.23 -1.65 6.81
N ALA A 77 5.40 -1.64 8.14
CA ALA A 77 5.69 -0.42 8.90
C ALA A 77 7.04 0.22 8.50
N ALA A 78 8.00 -0.59 8.05
CA ALA A 78 9.31 -0.13 7.60
C ALA A 78 9.34 0.34 6.13
N MET A 79 8.26 0.12 5.36
CA MET A 79 8.21 0.55 3.96
C MET A 79 8.23 2.08 3.83
N PRO A 80 9.01 2.64 2.88
CA PRO A 80 9.06 4.08 2.67
C PRO A 80 7.68 4.69 2.38
N ARG A 81 7.38 5.83 3.01
CA ARG A 81 6.13 6.60 2.81
C ARG A 81 4.85 5.77 3.02
N THR A 82 4.94 4.77 3.90
CA THR A 82 3.84 3.88 4.25
C THR A 82 3.43 4.11 5.69
N ARG A 83 2.13 4.11 5.93
CA ARG A 83 1.55 4.25 7.27
C ARG A 83 0.45 3.22 7.46
N ILE A 84 0.54 2.40 8.50
CA ILE A 84 -0.56 1.54 8.95
C ILE A 84 -1.64 2.45 9.51
N VAL A 85 -2.87 2.32 9.00
CA VAL A 85 -4.03 3.16 9.32
C VAL A 85 -5.19 2.38 9.91
N GLY A 86 -5.10 1.06 9.94
CA GLY A 86 -6.06 0.16 10.58
C GLY A 86 -5.44 -1.21 10.75
N GLU A 87 -5.68 -1.85 11.89
CA GLU A 87 -5.20 -3.21 12.16
C GLU A 87 -6.08 -3.92 13.17
N SER A 88 -6.08 -5.26 13.10
CA SER A 88 -6.62 -6.20 14.07
C SER A 88 -5.70 -7.42 14.15
N ASP A 89 -6.11 -8.45 14.90
CA ASP A 89 -5.33 -9.69 15.04
C ASP A 89 -5.07 -10.42 13.72
N VAL A 90 -5.95 -10.22 12.73
CA VAL A 90 -5.91 -10.93 11.43
C VAL A 90 -5.95 -10.01 10.20
N TYR A 91 -6.04 -8.72 10.38
CA TYR A 91 -6.15 -7.75 9.29
C TYR A 91 -5.25 -6.55 9.50
N LEU A 92 -4.65 -6.07 8.42
CA LEU A 92 -3.85 -4.84 8.39
C LEU A 92 -4.19 -4.05 7.14
N HIS A 93 -4.38 -2.75 7.30
CA HIS A 93 -4.52 -1.79 6.23
C HIS A 93 -3.46 -0.69 6.37
N ALA A 94 -2.70 -0.46 5.30
CA ALA A 94 -1.71 0.60 5.22
C ALA A 94 -1.94 1.49 3.99
N GLU A 95 -1.68 2.78 4.14
CA GLU A 95 -1.63 3.76 3.06
C GLU A 95 -0.19 3.94 2.60
N CYS A 96 0.06 3.72 1.31
CA CYS A 96 1.35 3.89 0.66
C CYS A 96 1.30 5.11 -0.26
N ARG A 97 2.22 6.09 -0.06
CA ARG A 97 2.21 7.35 -0.83
C ARG A 97 3.28 7.35 -1.91
N SER A 98 2.93 7.81 -3.12
CA SER A 98 3.92 8.04 -4.17
C SER A 98 4.85 9.20 -3.80
N ALA A 99 6.11 9.14 -4.30
CA ALA A 99 7.14 10.10 -3.92
C ALA A 99 6.91 11.50 -4.49
N VAL A 100 6.34 11.61 -5.70
CA VAL A 100 6.26 12.88 -6.45
C VAL A 100 4.88 13.50 -6.31
N PHE A 101 3.81 12.76 -6.63
CA PHE A 101 2.46 13.32 -6.70
C PHE A 101 1.63 13.09 -5.44
N GLY A 102 2.14 12.35 -4.45
CA GLY A 102 1.41 12.05 -3.23
C GLY A 102 0.18 11.16 -3.42
N PHE A 103 0.05 10.45 -4.57
CA PHE A 103 -1.01 9.46 -4.76
C PHE A 103 -0.99 8.43 -3.65
N VAL A 104 -2.17 8.04 -3.20
CA VAL A 104 -2.32 7.04 -2.14
C VAL A 104 -2.81 5.73 -2.74
N ASP A 105 -2.07 4.67 -2.41
CA ASP A 105 -2.48 3.29 -2.66
C ASP A 105 -2.82 2.62 -1.32
N ASP A 106 -3.79 1.73 -1.34
CA ASP A 106 -4.18 0.92 -0.19
C ASP A 106 -3.48 -0.44 -0.28
N LEU A 107 -2.74 -0.80 0.78
CA LEU A 107 -2.14 -2.12 0.98
C LEU A 107 -2.89 -2.82 2.11
N GLU A 108 -3.43 -4.01 1.82
CA GLU A 108 -4.17 -4.82 2.79
C GLU A 108 -3.53 -6.19 2.95
N LEU A 109 -3.45 -6.68 4.19
CA LEU A 109 -3.04 -8.03 4.54
C LEU A 109 -4.14 -8.72 5.35
N HIS A 110 -4.36 -10.01 5.10
CA HIS A 110 -5.32 -10.84 5.83
C HIS A 110 -4.69 -12.18 6.23
N LEU A 111 -4.45 -12.37 7.53
CA LEU A 111 -3.96 -13.62 8.09
C LEU A 111 -5.06 -14.68 8.07
N ARG A 112 -4.83 -15.79 7.38
CA ARG A 112 -5.71 -16.97 7.31
C ARG A 112 -5.05 -18.15 7.99
N THR A 113 -5.17 -18.22 9.30
CA THR A 113 -4.49 -19.19 10.13
C THR A 113 -4.82 -20.64 9.72
N ALA A 114 -6.10 -20.94 9.42
CA ALA A 114 -6.53 -22.27 9.00
C ALA A 114 -5.89 -22.73 7.67
N GLN A 115 -5.49 -21.80 6.80
CA GLN A 115 -4.85 -22.07 5.51
C GLN A 115 -3.33 -21.90 5.57
N ASN A 116 -2.80 -21.44 6.70
CA ASN A 116 -1.40 -21.06 6.89
C ASN A 116 -0.89 -20.13 5.78
N LEU A 117 -1.63 -19.08 5.49
CA LEU A 117 -1.25 -18.06 4.52
C LEU A 117 -1.65 -16.66 4.96
N ILE A 118 -1.02 -15.64 4.37
CA ILE A 118 -1.43 -14.25 4.48
C ILE A 118 -1.88 -13.79 3.09
N GLY A 119 -3.17 -13.50 2.95
CA GLY A 119 -3.73 -12.86 1.77
C GLY A 119 -3.20 -11.43 1.65
N ILE A 120 -3.02 -10.96 0.42
CA ILE A 120 -2.48 -9.61 0.16
C ILE A 120 -3.22 -8.95 -0.99
N ARG A 121 -3.50 -7.65 -0.84
CA ARG A 121 -4.06 -6.80 -1.88
C ARG A 121 -3.36 -5.45 -1.87
N SER A 122 -3.05 -4.91 -3.05
CA SER A 122 -2.52 -3.55 -3.19
C SER A 122 -3.18 -2.86 -4.37
N ALA A 123 -3.76 -1.67 -4.16
CA ALA A 123 -4.57 -0.98 -5.16
C ALA A 123 -4.40 0.53 -5.09
N ALA A 124 -4.30 1.17 -6.24
CA ALA A 124 -4.32 2.62 -6.33
C ALA A 124 -5.75 3.17 -6.13
N ARG A 125 -5.88 4.28 -5.40
CA ARG A 125 -7.17 4.98 -5.25
C ARG A 125 -7.57 5.76 -6.49
N LEU A 126 -6.59 6.21 -7.27
CA LEU A 126 -6.79 7.07 -8.43
C LEU A 126 -6.06 6.52 -9.66
N GLY A 127 -6.59 6.86 -10.82
CA GLY A 127 -6.00 6.53 -12.11
C GLY A 127 -6.39 5.15 -12.63
N TYR A 128 -6.27 4.98 -13.95
CA TYR A 128 -6.56 3.72 -14.62
C TYR A 128 -5.39 2.72 -14.48
N SER A 129 -4.15 3.20 -14.59
CA SER A 129 -2.94 2.39 -14.50
C SER A 129 -1.97 2.97 -13.47
N ASP A 130 -1.34 2.09 -12.69
CA ASP A 130 -0.29 2.40 -11.73
C ASP A 130 1.12 2.10 -12.25
N LEU A 131 1.25 1.74 -13.54
CA LEU A 131 2.51 1.30 -14.16
C LEU A 131 3.17 0.12 -13.40
N GLY A 132 2.37 -0.75 -12.78
CA GLY A 132 2.82 -1.92 -12.03
C GLY A 132 3.41 -1.61 -10.64
N VAL A 133 3.17 -0.43 -10.09
CA VAL A 133 3.66 -0.04 -8.75
C VAL A 133 3.11 -0.97 -7.67
N ASN A 134 1.82 -1.29 -7.72
CA ASN A 134 1.20 -2.17 -6.72
C ASN A 134 1.76 -3.59 -6.77
N ARG A 135 1.99 -4.15 -7.96
CA ARG A 135 2.63 -5.47 -8.10
C ARG A 135 4.06 -5.46 -7.57
N ARG A 136 4.87 -4.47 -7.95
CA ARG A 136 6.24 -4.36 -7.45
C ARG A 136 6.28 -4.20 -5.92
N ARG A 137 5.33 -3.48 -5.33
CA ARG A 137 5.22 -3.33 -3.87
C ARG A 137 5.01 -4.68 -3.19
N VAL A 138 4.07 -5.49 -3.69
CA VAL A 138 3.80 -6.82 -3.18
C VAL A 138 5.02 -7.73 -3.30
N GLU A 139 5.68 -7.76 -4.46
CA GLU A 139 6.84 -8.60 -4.67
C GLU A 139 8.07 -8.15 -3.85
N ASN A 140 8.27 -6.85 -3.66
CA ASN A 140 9.33 -6.34 -2.77
C ASN A 140 9.09 -6.71 -1.30
N LEU A 141 7.84 -6.64 -0.84
CA LEU A 141 7.47 -7.08 0.51
C LEU A 141 7.71 -8.59 0.66
N ARG A 142 7.29 -9.40 -0.32
CA ARG A 142 7.54 -10.84 -0.37
C ARG A 142 9.04 -11.15 -0.29
N ALA A 143 9.83 -10.54 -1.16
CA ALA A 143 11.28 -10.74 -1.20
C ALA A 143 11.95 -10.39 0.13
N SER A 144 11.52 -9.29 0.76
CA SER A 144 12.01 -8.90 2.08
C SER A 144 11.73 -9.96 3.15
N LEU A 145 10.52 -10.52 3.16
CA LEU A 145 10.12 -11.55 4.12
C LEU A 145 10.79 -12.91 3.85
N ILE A 146 11.03 -13.26 2.58
CA ILE A 146 11.82 -14.45 2.21
C ILE A 146 13.27 -14.29 2.70
N ASN A 147 13.87 -13.13 2.47
CA ASN A 147 15.25 -12.87 2.92
C ASN A 147 15.40 -12.91 4.46
N GLN A 148 14.32 -12.70 5.20
CA GLN A 148 14.26 -12.86 6.65
C GLN A 148 13.97 -14.30 7.08
N GLY A 149 13.77 -15.24 6.15
CA GLY A 149 13.39 -16.63 6.46
C GLY A 149 11.95 -16.78 6.98
N VAL A 150 11.10 -15.78 6.76
CA VAL A 150 9.70 -15.75 7.25
C VAL A 150 8.76 -16.45 6.29
N LEU A 151 9.02 -16.32 4.99
CA LEU A 151 8.24 -16.93 3.90
C LEU A 151 9.08 -17.98 3.15
N ARG A 152 8.40 -18.88 2.44
CA ARG A 152 8.98 -19.86 1.53
C ARG A 152 8.67 -19.53 0.07
#